data_5f38192a32b4d65496706cebc7c2a3cc
#
_entry.id   5f38192a32b4d65496706cebc7c2a3cc
#
_cell.length_a   1.000
_cell.length_b   1.000
_cell.length_c   1.000
_cell.angle_alpha   90.00
_cell.angle_beta   90.00
_cell.angle_gamma   90.00
#
_symmetry.space_group_name_H-M   'P 1'
#
loop_
_entity.id
_entity.type
_entity.pdbx_description
1 polymer ?
#
loop_
_entity_poly.entity_id
_entity_poly.type
_entity_poly.pdbx_seq_one_letter_code
_entity_poly.pdbx_strand_id
1 'polypeptide(L)'
;GVVSPVGNNVDAMWESIKAGKHGIAEITRFDLEGHKVTLAAEVKDFDFGDRRAAKRLDIADQYALVAAREAVEDSGIVSGENVDPDRFGIYGGTGIGGISTMEHEVEKCVKKGNLARASALLVPMMMPNAIAGNISMEFNAKGVSFGIVSACAAGTHNIGEAYRNIKHGYNDVVMAGGAESVLAPVSFSGFANMTAMNTTTDPDRASIPFDVERSGFILGEGAGFLILEELEHAKNRGAKIYGEIVGYGATSDAYHITSPDPEGEGAAKAIHMAIEDAGITP
;
A
#
# COMPACT_ATOMS: atom_id res chain seq x y z
N GLY A 1 -10.92 2.29 -2.75
CA GLY A 1 -10.33 3.57 -3.16
C GLY A 1 -8.85 3.40 -3.51
N VAL A 2 -8.32 4.29 -4.31
CA VAL A 2 -6.96 4.16 -4.84
C VAL A 2 -6.29 5.53 -5.06
N VAL A 3 -4.97 5.55 -4.87
CA VAL A 3 -4.06 6.60 -5.37
C VAL A 3 -2.93 5.87 -6.09
N SER A 4 -2.67 6.22 -7.35
CA SER A 4 -1.66 5.53 -8.16
C SER A 4 -1.02 6.45 -9.21
N PRO A 5 0.12 6.07 -9.80
CA PRO A 5 0.74 6.82 -10.89
C PRO A 5 -0.10 6.94 -12.16
N VAL A 6 -1.18 6.17 -12.27
CA VAL A 6 -2.09 6.19 -13.43
C VAL A 6 -3.48 6.78 -13.11
N GLY A 7 -3.70 7.21 -11.86
CA GLY A 7 -4.93 7.88 -11.44
C GLY A 7 -5.03 8.00 -9.93
N ASN A 8 -5.56 9.13 -9.46
CA ASN A 8 -5.71 9.45 -8.03
C ASN A 8 -7.10 9.11 -7.47
N ASN A 9 -7.87 8.31 -8.19
CA ASN A 9 -9.13 7.69 -7.80
C ASN A 9 -9.39 6.46 -8.69
N VAL A 10 -10.37 5.64 -8.32
CA VAL A 10 -10.70 4.39 -9.02
C VAL A 10 -11.07 4.62 -10.48
N ASP A 11 -11.89 5.62 -10.77
CA ASP A 11 -12.36 5.90 -12.14
C ASP A 11 -11.20 6.34 -13.06
N ALA A 12 -10.36 7.27 -12.61
CA ALA A 12 -9.20 7.74 -13.37
C ALA A 12 -8.19 6.62 -13.61
N MET A 13 -7.91 5.79 -12.58
CA MET A 13 -7.06 4.63 -12.71
C MET A 13 -7.63 3.63 -13.73
N TRP A 14 -8.93 3.33 -13.65
CA TRP A 14 -9.59 2.39 -14.55
C TRP A 14 -9.58 2.85 -16.00
N GLU A 15 -9.85 4.13 -16.26
CA GLU A 15 -9.76 4.71 -17.60
C GLU A 15 -8.33 4.63 -18.18
N SER A 16 -7.32 4.86 -17.36
CA SER A 16 -5.92 4.73 -17.78
C SER A 16 -5.57 3.27 -18.10
N ILE A 17 -5.99 2.32 -17.27
CA ILE A 17 -5.77 0.89 -17.49
C ILE A 17 -6.44 0.44 -18.80
N LYS A 18 -7.70 0.79 -19.02
CA LYS A 18 -8.42 0.48 -20.28
C LYS A 18 -7.73 1.06 -21.50
N ALA A 19 -7.12 2.22 -21.36
CA ALA A 19 -6.39 2.88 -22.45
C ALA A 19 -4.96 2.33 -22.64
N GLY A 20 -4.53 1.34 -21.86
CA GLY A 20 -3.17 0.78 -21.88
C GLY A 20 -2.08 1.77 -21.45
N LYS A 21 -2.44 2.78 -20.66
CA LYS A 21 -1.48 3.76 -20.14
C LYS A 21 -0.76 3.22 -18.93
N HIS A 22 0.54 3.48 -18.82
CA HIS A 22 1.34 3.26 -17.61
C HIS A 22 1.80 4.59 -17.02
N GLY A 23 2.23 4.57 -15.76
CA GLY A 23 2.73 5.73 -15.03
C GLY A 23 4.25 5.81 -14.93
N ILE A 24 4.99 4.99 -15.68
CA ILE A 24 6.44 4.94 -15.64
C ILE A 24 7.00 6.09 -16.46
N ALA A 25 7.89 6.86 -15.85
CA ALA A 25 8.59 7.99 -16.48
C ALA A 25 9.92 8.25 -15.76
N GLU A 26 10.71 9.16 -16.29
CA GLU A 26 11.91 9.66 -15.60
C GLU A 26 11.52 10.34 -14.28
N ILE A 27 12.29 10.06 -13.22
CA ILE A 27 12.08 10.63 -11.89
C ILE A 27 12.26 12.14 -11.95
N THR A 28 11.34 12.85 -11.30
CA THR A 28 11.36 14.33 -11.24
C THR A 28 11.55 14.90 -9.83
N ARG A 29 11.52 14.07 -8.79
CA ARG A 29 11.54 14.52 -7.38
C ARG A 29 12.93 14.88 -6.86
N PHE A 30 13.97 14.28 -7.42
CA PHE A 30 15.37 14.49 -7.01
C PHE A 30 16.33 14.29 -8.17
N ASP A 31 17.57 14.75 -7.96
CA ASP A 31 18.62 14.63 -8.95
C ASP A 31 19.09 13.18 -9.09
N LEU A 32 19.23 12.72 -10.32
CA LEU A 32 19.66 11.37 -10.69
C LEU A 32 21.15 11.29 -11.06
N GLU A 33 21.94 12.34 -10.78
CA GLU A 33 23.36 12.34 -11.11
C GLU A 33 24.07 11.11 -10.52
N GLY A 34 24.71 10.33 -11.38
CA GLY A 34 25.40 9.09 -11.01
C GLY A 34 24.52 7.84 -10.88
N HIS A 35 23.21 7.95 -11.01
CA HIS A 35 22.30 6.79 -10.97
C HIS A 35 22.23 6.07 -12.33
N LYS A 36 22.24 4.72 -12.29
CA LYS A 36 22.01 3.88 -13.48
C LYS A 36 20.52 3.68 -13.76
N VAL A 37 19.69 3.75 -12.73
CA VAL A 37 18.24 3.65 -12.81
C VAL A 37 17.67 5.06 -12.82
N THR A 38 16.86 5.40 -13.80
CA THR A 38 16.30 6.75 -13.95
C THR A 38 14.78 6.77 -13.98
N LEU A 39 14.13 5.60 -14.15
CA LEU A 39 12.71 5.46 -14.25
C LEU A 39 12.05 5.06 -12.93
N ALA A 40 10.89 5.64 -12.67
CA ALA A 40 9.99 5.25 -11.60
C ALA A 40 8.53 5.54 -11.98
N ALA A 41 7.59 5.09 -11.16
CA ALA A 41 6.18 5.40 -11.30
C ALA A 41 5.75 6.32 -10.13
N GLU A 42 5.91 7.63 -10.34
CA GLU A 42 5.52 8.68 -9.39
C GLU A 42 4.03 8.98 -9.47
N VAL A 43 3.38 9.17 -8.33
CA VAL A 43 2.02 9.77 -8.28
C VAL A 43 2.12 11.24 -8.68
N LYS A 44 1.36 11.63 -9.69
CA LYS A 44 1.31 12.99 -10.22
C LYS A 44 0.00 13.69 -9.83
N ASP A 45 0.03 15.02 -9.78
CA ASP A 45 -1.15 15.87 -9.55
C ASP A 45 -1.94 15.50 -8.26
N PHE A 46 -1.22 15.03 -7.25
CA PHE A 46 -1.81 14.62 -5.98
C PHE A 46 -2.14 15.84 -5.11
N ASP A 47 -3.39 15.90 -4.64
CA ASP A 47 -3.85 16.89 -3.67
C ASP A 47 -4.48 16.18 -2.45
N PHE A 48 -3.91 16.38 -1.28
CA PHE A 48 -4.47 15.88 -0.02
C PHE A 48 -5.70 16.69 0.45
N GLY A 49 -5.90 17.90 -0.08
CA GLY A 49 -6.96 18.84 0.29
C GLY A 49 -6.58 19.76 1.46
N ASP A 50 -6.23 19.23 2.62
CA ASP A 50 -5.80 20.02 3.79
C ASP A 50 -4.28 20.11 3.88
N ARG A 51 -3.71 21.23 3.43
CA ARG A 51 -2.25 21.50 3.49
C ARG A 51 -1.68 21.55 4.91
N ARG A 52 -2.49 21.84 5.94
CA ARG A 52 -2.03 21.90 7.33
C ARG A 52 -1.93 20.48 7.90
N ALA A 53 -2.93 19.65 7.67
CA ALA A 53 -2.91 18.24 8.04
C ALA A 53 -1.80 17.48 7.30
N ALA A 54 -1.65 17.69 6.00
CA ALA A 54 -0.60 17.05 5.17
C ALA A 54 0.82 17.21 5.74
N LYS A 55 1.15 18.37 6.34
CA LYS A 55 2.46 18.61 6.97
C LYS A 55 2.75 17.75 8.21
N ARG A 56 1.77 17.02 8.70
CA ARG A 56 1.87 16.15 9.89
C ARG A 56 1.84 14.67 9.54
N LEU A 57 1.81 14.35 8.26
CA LEU A 57 1.67 13.01 7.69
C LEU A 57 2.81 12.74 6.72
N ASP A 58 3.37 11.52 6.77
CA ASP A 58 4.20 11.05 5.67
C ASP A 58 3.38 11.00 4.38
N ILE A 59 4.04 11.04 3.23
CA ILE A 59 3.33 11.01 1.94
C ILE A 59 2.57 9.69 1.73
N ALA A 60 3.08 8.56 2.25
CA ALA A 60 2.36 7.30 2.22
C ALA A 60 1.07 7.34 3.05
N ASP A 61 1.08 7.99 4.23
CA ASP A 61 -0.13 8.22 5.04
C ASP A 61 -1.15 9.09 4.30
N GLN A 62 -0.67 10.10 3.56
CA GLN A 62 -1.54 10.97 2.77
C GLN A 62 -2.23 10.18 1.64
N TYR A 63 -1.48 9.34 0.91
CA TYR A 63 -2.07 8.47 -0.11
C TYR A 63 -3.07 7.50 0.51
N ALA A 64 -2.73 6.89 1.63
CA ALA A 64 -3.60 5.98 2.36
C ALA A 64 -4.94 6.63 2.75
N LEU A 65 -4.90 7.84 3.34
CA LEU A 65 -6.11 8.54 3.75
C LEU A 65 -6.99 8.94 2.57
N VAL A 66 -6.41 9.39 1.44
CA VAL A 66 -7.20 9.72 0.24
C VAL A 66 -7.88 8.47 -0.33
N ALA A 67 -7.16 7.36 -0.45
CA ALA A 67 -7.74 6.10 -0.89
C ALA A 67 -8.79 5.56 0.10
N ALA A 68 -8.56 5.71 1.40
CA ALA A 68 -9.51 5.32 2.44
C ALA A 68 -10.81 6.13 2.38
N ARG A 69 -10.74 7.44 2.14
CA ARG A 69 -11.91 8.32 1.98
C ARG A 69 -12.78 7.86 0.81
N GLU A 70 -12.17 7.59 -0.34
CA GLU A 70 -12.88 7.06 -1.52
C GLU A 70 -13.54 5.70 -1.22
N ALA A 71 -12.85 4.80 -0.49
CA ALA A 71 -13.40 3.49 -0.12
C ALA A 71 -14.62 3.62 0.82
N VAL A 72 -14.56 4.54 1.80
CA VAL A 72 -15.67 4.82 2.72
C VAL A 72 -16.85 5.43 1.98
N GLU A 73 -16.60 6.41 1.10
CA GLU A 73 -17.65 7.04 0.28
C GLU A 73 -18.37 6.01 -0.61
N ASP A 74 -17.62 5.17 -1.33
CA ASP A 74 -18.21 4.14 -2.21
C ASP A 74 -18.98 3.07 -1.43
N SER A 75 -18.49 2.68 -0.25
CA SER A 75 -19.14 1.66 0.58
C SER A 75 -20.37 2.16 1.33
N GLY A 76 -20.46 3.47 1.59
CA GLY A 76 -21.48 4.09 2.41
C GLY A 76 -21.40 3.70 3.90
N ILE A 77 -20.24 3.23 4.38
CA ILE A 77 -20.03 2.94 5.81
C ILE A 77 -19.93 4.25 6.60
N VAL A 78 -20.71 4.32 7.68
CA VAL A 78 -20.69 5.45 8.64
C VAL A 78 -20.59 4.88 10.05
N SER A 79 -19.44 5.05 10.66
CA SER A 79 -19.15 4.54 12.01
C SER A 79 -20.09 5.18 13.06
N GLY A 80 -20.74 4.34 13.86
CA GLY A 80 -21.74 4.76 14.85
C GLY A 80 -23.16 4.89 14.29
N GLU A 81 -23.36 4.71 12.98
CA GLU A 81 -24.70 4.71 12.36
C GLU A 81 -25.06 3.34 11.79
N ASN A 82 -24.27 2.83 10.83
CA ASN A 82 -24.51 1.57 10.17
C ASN A 82 -23.42 0.51 10.40
N VAL A 83 -22.43 0.83 11.22
CA VAL A 83 -21.48 -0.10 11.82
C VAL A 83 -21.15 0.36 13.24
N ASP A 84 -21.06 -0.60 14.18
CA ASP A 84 -20.56 -0.34 15.52
C ASP A 84 -19.08 0.04 15.45
N PRO A 85 -18.67 1.21 16.00
CA PRO A 85 -17.26 1.60 16.03
C PRO A 85 -16.32 0.53 16.60
N ASP A 86 -16.74 -0.21 17.62
CA ASP A 86 -15.95 -1.25 18.26
C ASP A 86 -15.85 -2.52 17.40
N ARG A 87 -16.67 -2.63 16.35
CA ARG A 87 -16.70 -3.71 15.38
C ARG A 87 -16.18 -3.29 13.98
N PHE A 88 -15.68 -2.05 13.86
CA PHE A 88 -15.03 -1.54 12.67
C PHE A 88 -13.50 -1.53 12.86
N GLY A 89 -12.80 -2.42 12.15
CA GLY A 89 -11.35 -2.58 12.22
C GLY A 89 -10.60 -1.96 11.04
N ILE A 90 -9.30 -1.71 11.24
CA ILE A 90 -8.39 -1.20 10.22
C ILE A 90 -7.16 -2.11 10.11
N TYR A 91 -6.86 -2.60 8.91
CA TYR A 91 -5.65 -3.32 8.55
C TYR A 91 -4.92 -2.55 7.45
N GLY A 92 -4.04 -1.62 7.83
CA GLY A 92 -3.33 -0.74 6.91
C GLY A 92 -1.83 -0.94 6.97
N GLY A 93 -1.23 -1.46 5.92
CA GLY A 93 0.18 -1.82 5.88
C GLY A 93 1.02 -1.01 4.90
N THR A 94 2.33 -1.07 5.13
CA THR A 94 3.37 -0.54 4.26
C THR A 94 4.57 -1.48 4.33
N GLY A 95 5.45 -1.44 3.34
CA GLY A 95 6.67 -2.24 3.34
C GLY A 95 7.76 -1.63 4.23
N ILE A 96 7.85 -0.30 4.29
CA ILE A 96 8.96 0.41 4.95
C ILE A 96 8.48 1.46 5.95
N GLY A 97 7.30 2.05 5.76
CA GLY A 97 6.83 3.19 6.52
C GLY A 97 7.32 4.52 5.98
N GLY A 98 7.37 5.55 6.81
CA GLY A 98 7.71 6.93 6.43
C GLY A 98 9.22 7.14 6.18
N ILE A 99 9.80 6.39 5.24
CA ILE A 99 11.22 6.48 4.90
C ILE A 99 11.61 7.85 4.35
N SER A 100 10.71 8.47 3.57
CA SER A 100 10.92 9.82 3.03
C SER A 100 10.99 10.87 4.14
N THR A 101 10.16 10.75 5.16
CA THR A 101 10.19 11.59 6.37
C THR A 101 11.50 11.39 7.13
N MET A 102 11.94 10.14 7.33
CA MET A 102 13.20 9.83 8.02
C MET A 102 14.39 10.46 7.29
N GLU A 103 14.50 10.25 5.98
CA GLU A 103 15.59 10.76 5.16
C GLU A 103 15.66 12.30 5.24
N HIS A 104 14.52 12.97 5.05
CA HIS A 104 14.43 14.42 5.12
C HIS A 104 14.84 14.98 6.50
N GLU A 105 14.39 14.36 7.59
CA GLU A 105 14.72 14.82 8.94
C GLU A 105 16.21 14.58 9.27
N VAL A 106 16.78 13.46 8.84
CA VAL A 106 18.24 13.18 9.00
C VAL A 106 19.05 14.23 8.23
N GLU A 107 18.72 14.48 6.96
CA GLU A 107 19.40 15.49 6.14
C GLU A 107 19.34 16.89 6.79
N LYS A 108 18.15 17.28 7.24
CA LYS A 108 17.92 18.56 7.94
C LYS A 108 18.79 18.69 9.20
N CYS A 109 18.86 17.65 10.01
CA CYS A 109 19.65 17.65 11.24
C CYS A 109 21.15 17.69 10.97
N VAL A 110 21.63 16.96 9.97
CA VAL A 110 23.03 16.96 9.53
C VAL A 110 23.43 18.34 8.99
N LYS A 111 22.64 18.92 8.08
CA LYS A 111 22.88 20.27 7.53
C LYS A 111 22.93 21.35 8.62
N LYS A 112 22.17 21.20 9.71
CA LYS A 112 22.17 22.13 10.85
C LYS A 112 23.24 21.83 11.90
N GLY A 113 23.98 20.72 11.77
CA GLY A 113 24.97 20.28 12.74
C GLY A 113 24.40 19.99 14.14
N ASN A 114 23.10 19.69 14.27
CA ASN A 114 22.44 19.51 15.56
C ASN A 114 21.29 18.49 15.48
N LEU A 115 21.54 17.28 15.97
CA LEU A 115 20.57 16.18 15.99
C LEU A 115 19.38 16.44 16.93
N ALA A 116 19.54 17.29 17.96
CA ALA A 116 18.44 17.67 18.86
C ALA A 116 17.34 18.51 18.17
N ARG A 117 17.55 18.87 16.90
CA ARG A 117 16.56 19.62 16.09
C ARG A 117 15.65 18.73 15.26
N ALA A 118 15.67 17.43 15.48
CA ALA A 118 14.70 16.52 14.86
C ALA A 118 13.25 16.90 15.23
N SER A 119 12.34 16.76 14.30
CA SER A 119 10.93 17.05 14.50
C SER A 119 10.32 16.17 15.57
N ALA A 120 9.47 16.72 16.44
CA ALA A 120 8.64 15.95 17.36
C ALA A 120 7.65 15.02 16.63
N LEU A 121 7.40 15.28 15.35
CA LEU A 121 6.52 14.47 14.49
C LEU A 121 7.29 13.35 13.76
N LEU A 122 8.62 13.30 13.85
CA LEU A 122 9.42 12.29 13.14
C LEU A 122 8.92 10.88 13.42
N VAL A 123 8.81 10.51 14.71
CA VAL A 123 8.42 9.15 15.10
C VAL A 123 6.99 8.84 14.66
N PRO A 124 5.95 9.64 14.96
CA PRO A 124 4.59 9.37 14.48
C PRO A 124 4.44 9.30 12.96
N MET A 125 5.25 10.04 12.20
CA MET A 125 5.16 10.05 10.74
C MET A 125 5.94 8.89 10.09
N MET A 126 6.94 8.32 10.77
CA MET A 126 7.75 7.24 10.19
C MET A 126 7.28 5.82 10.55
N MET A 127 6.45 5.67 11.61
CA MET A 127 6.05 4.34 12.07
C MET A 127 5.18 3.62 11.03
N PRO A 128 5.46 2.34 10.70
CA PRO A 128 4.66 1.59 9.72
C PRO A 128 3.18 1.43 10.09
N ASN A 129 2.83 1.48 11.37
CA ASN A 129 1.44 1.40 11.84
C ASN A 129 0.72 2.77 11.82
N ALA A 130 1.39 3.86 11.43
CA ALA A 130 0.78 5.18 11.35
C ALA A 130 -0.38 5.20 10.35
N ILE A 131 -0.28 4.48 9.24
CA ILE A 131 -1.35 4.33 8.24
C ILE A 131 -2.64 3.84 8.91
N ALA A 132 -2.59 2.70 9.61
CA ALA A 132 -3.77 2.16 10.29
C ALA A 132 -4.28 3.09 11.39
N GLY A 133 -3.39 3.72 12.15
CA GLY A 133 -3.75 4.67 13.20
C GLY A 133 -4.43 5.93 12.67
N ASN A 134 -3.92 6.54 11.61
CA ASN A 134 -4.50 7.73 10.99
C ASN A 134 -5.89 7.45 10.40
N ILE A 135 -6.06 6.33 9.70
CA ILE A 135 -7.36 5.89 9.16
C ILE A 135 -8.34 5.62 10.31
N SER A 136 -7.91 4.92 11.36
CA SER A 136 -8.72 4.62 12.54
C SER A 136 -9.26 5.89 13.21
N MET A 137 -8.41 6.91 13.37
CA MET A 137 -8.81 8.20 13.95
C MET A 137 -9.79 8.96 13.05
N GLU A 138 -9.55 8.97 11.73
CA GLU A 138 -10.39 9.72 10.79
C GLU A 138 -11.82 9.15 10.72
N PHE A 139 -11.96 7.83 10.74
CA PHE A 139 -13.26 7.17 10.59
C PHE A 139 -13.86 6.65 11.90
N ASN A 140 -13.31 7.02 13.08
CA ASN A 140 -13.78 6.53 14.36
C ASN A 140 -13.91 4.99 14.41
N ALA A 141 -12.93 4.29 13.82
CA ALA A 141 -12.87 2.83 13.83
C ALA A 141 -12.13 2.38 15.10
N LYS A 142 -12.85 1.76 16.05
CA LYS A 142 -12.35 1.38 17.38
C LYS A 142 -12.14 -0.13 17.55
N GLY A 143 -12.43 -0.90 16.51
CA GLY A 143 -12.09 -2.31 16.45
C GLY A 143 -10.58 -2.52 16.35
N VAL A 144 -10.17 -3.70 15.92
CA VAL A 144 -8.73 -4.01 15.74
C VAL A 144 -8.08 -3.04 14.76
N SER A 145 -6.97 -2.41 15.14
CA SER A 145 -6.21 -1.49 14.28
C SER A 145 -4.72 -1.81 14.34
N PHE A 146 -4.18 -2.37 13.26
CA PHE A 146 -2.75 -2.59 13.07
C PHE A 146 -2.38 -2.75 11.60
N GLY A 147 -1.08 -2.72 11.31
CA GLY A 147 -0.53 -2.98 9.98
C GLY A 147 0.39 -4.19 10.01
N ILE A 148 0.22 -5.08 9.05
CA ILE A 148 1.17 -6.17 8.81
C ILE A 148 2.24 -5.64 7.88
N VAL A 149 3.49 -5.76 8.32
CA VAL A 149 4.68 -5.33 7.58
C VAL A 149 5.39 -6.57 7.06
N SER A 150 5.19 -6.85 5.79
CA SER A 150 5.78 -8.00 5.09
C SER A 150 6.27 -7.59 3.70
N ALA A 151 6.99 -6.47 3.66
CA ALA A 151 7.51 -5.87 2.42
C ALA A 151 6.43 -5.75 1.34
N CYS A 152 6.70 -6.15 0.09
CA CYS A 152 5.79 -6.03 -1.04
C CYS A 152 4.45 -6.78 -0.85
N ALA A 153 4.41 -7.80 0.01
CA ALA A 153 3.20 -8.56 0.32
C ALA A 153 2.30 -7.90 1.38
N ALA A 154 2.72 -6.78 1.99
CA ALA A 154 2.01 -6.16 3.11
C ALA A 154 0.52 -5.87 2.78
N GLY A 155 0.23 -5.27 1.62
CA GLY A 155 -1.15 -4.99 1.21
C GLY A 155 -2.01 -6.24 1.13
N THR A 156 -1.51 -7.31 0.48
CA THR A 156 -2.23 -8.59 0.35
C THR A 156 -2.41 -9.27 1.70
N HIS A 157 -1.40 -9.27 2.58
CA HIS A 157 -1.52 -9.83 3.92
C HIS A 157 -2.54 -9.08 4.77
N ASN A 158 -2.58 -7.75 4.71
CA ASN A 158 -3.59 -6.97 5.43
C ASN A 158 -5.01 -7.32 4.97
N ILE A 159 -5.24 -7.50 3.66
CA ILE A 159 -6.54 -7.94 3.12
C ILE A 159 -6.88 -9.36 3.58
N GLY A 160 -5.92 -10.30 3.51
CA GLY A 160 -6.13 -11.68 3.89
C GLY A 160 -6.40 -11.87 5.39
N GLU A 161 -5.69 -11.15 6.24
CA GLU A 161 -5.92 -11.21 7.69
C GLU A 161 -7.20 -10.45 8.10
N ALA A 162 -7.59 -9.41 7.37
CA ALA A 162 -8.90 -8.77 7.54
C ALA A 162 -10.04 -9.74 7.19
N TYR A 163 -9.91 -10.50 6.09
CA TYR A 163 -10.84 -11.58 5.75
C TYR A 163 -10.94 -12.59 6.88
N ARG A 164 -9.83 -13.11 7.42
CA ARG A 164 -9.83 -14.02 8.57
C ARG A 164 -10.49 -13.41 9.80
N ASN A 165 -10.21 -12.15 10.08
CA ASN A 165 -10.78 -11.42 11.22
C ASN A 165 -12.32 -11.41 11.15
N ILE A 166 -12.89 -11.08 9.99
CA ILE A 166 -14.35 -11.09 9.75
C ILE A 166 -14.89 -12.52 9.79
N LYS A 167 -14.24 -13.47 9.09
CA LYS A 167 -14.64 -14.88 9.03
C LYS A 167 -14.75 -15.51 10.43
N HIS A 168 -13.91 -15.08 11.37
CA HIS A 168 -13.94 -15.55 12.77
C HIS A 168 -14.82 -14.69 13.69
N GLY A 169 -15.52 -13.68 13.17
CA GLY A 169 -16.49 -12.88 13.90
C GLY A 169 -15.88 -11.85 14.86
N TYR A 170 -14.61 -11.46 14.69
CA TYR A 170 -13.99 -10.43 15.53
C TYR A 170 -14.45 -9.02 15.18
N ASN A 171 -14.63 -8.73 13.89
CA ASN A 171 -15.21 -7.48 13.41
C ASN A 171 -16.29 -7.75 12.37
N ASP A 172 -17.22 -6.80 12.17
CA ASP A 172 -18.24 -6.87 11.13
C ASP A 172 -17.77 -6.18 9.86
N VAL A 173 -16.97 -5.12 10.02
CA VAL A 173 -16.39 -4.35 8.93
C VAL A 173 -14.90 -4.17 9.19
N VAL A 174 -14.08 -4.33 8.16
CA VAL A 174 -12.65 -4.02 8.20
C VAL A 174 -12.25 -3.28 6.93
N MET A 175 -11.65 -2.10 7.08
CA MET A 175 -10.93 -1.47 5.99
C MET A 175 -9.53 -2.09 5.91
N ALA A 176 -9.16 -2.59 4.74
CA ALA A 176 -7.90 -3.29 4.56
C ALA A 176 -7.18 -2.87 3.28
N GLY A 177 -5.87 -2.74 3.35
CA GLY A 177 -5.05 -2.38 2.21
C GLY A 177 -3.61 -2.02 2.55
N GLY A 178 -3.00 -1.23 1.70
CA GLY A 178 -1.64 -0.76 1.89
C GLY A 178 -1.33 0.52 1.13
N ALA A 179 -0.27 1.18 1.57
CA ALA A 179 0.27 2.36 0.90
C ALA A 179 1.80 2.37 0.99
N GLU A 180 2.44 2.94 -0.02
CA GLU A 180 3.91 3.05 -0.05
C GLU A 180 4.34 4.34 -0.74
N SER A 181 5.42 4.96 -0.23
CA SER A 181 6.12 6.05 -0.90
C SER A 181 7.61 5.97 -0.58
N VAL A 182 8.38 5.34 -1.46
CA VAL A 182 9.82 5.07 -1.30
C VAL A 182 10.69 5.86 -2.26
N LEU A 183 10.10 6.80 -3.00
CA LEU A 183 10.81 7.61 -3.98
C LEU A 183 11.52 8.80 -3.30
N ALA A 184 12.54 8.48 -2.50
CA ALA A 184 13.46 9.39 -1.87
C ALA A 184 14.90 8.99 -2.21
N PRO A 185 15.88 9.94 -2.27
CA PRO A 185 17.22 9.70 -2.82
C PRO A 185 17.96 8.49 -2.27
N VAL A 186 18.03 8.33 -0.95
CA VAL A 186 18.80 7.23 -0.33
C VAL A 186 18.06 5.90 -0.45
N SER A 187 16.73 5.87 -0.25
CA SER A 187 15.94 4.66 -0.41
C SER A 187 15.97 4.16 -1.85
N PHE A 188 15.80 5.06 -2.83
CA PHE A 188 15.91 4.74 -4.24
C PHE A 188 17.30 4.18 -4.60
N SER A 189 18.36 4.84 -4.13
CA SER A 189 19.76 4.36 -4.32
C SER A 189 19.97 2.98 -3.71
N GLY A 190 19.39 2.72 -2.54
CA GLY A 190 19.45 1.41 -1.88
C GLY A 190 18.89 0.31 -2.77
N PHE A 191 17.69 0.51 -3.33
CA PHE A 191 17.06 -0.44 -4.25
C PHE A 191 17.84 -0.60 -5.55
N ALA A 192 18.36 0.50 -6.13
CA ALA A 192 19.17 0.45 -7.34
C ALA A 192 20.47 -0.35 -7.13
N ASN A 193 21.11 -0.18 -5.97
CA ASN A 193 22.36 -0.88 -5.63
C ASN A 193 22.16 -2.38 -5.34
N MET A 194 20.93 -2.82 -5.03
CA MET A 194 20.60 -4.24 -4.95
C MET A 194 20.63 -4.94 -6.31
N THR A 195 20.80 -4.19 -7.42
CA THR A 195 20.78 -4.71 -8.80
C THR A 195 19.47 -5.44 -9.18
N ALA A 196 18.40 -5.16 -8.47
CA ALA A 196 17.07 -5.74 -8.68
C ALA A 196 16.16 -4.87 -9.55
N MET A 197 16.55 -3.61 -9.78
CA MET A 197 15.81 -2.66 -10.60
C MET A 197 16.22 -2.71 -12.07
N ASN A 198 15.26 -2.48 -12.95
CA ASN A 198 15.49 -2.34 -14.38
C ASN A 198 16.27 -1.04 -14.66
N THR A 199 17.29 -1.13 -15.53
CA THR A 199 18.16 0.00 -15.92
C THR A 199 17.84 0.56 -17.31
N THR A 200 16.76 0.08 -17.96
CA THR A 200 16.32 0.64 -19.24
C THR A 200 15.93 2.11 -19.10
N THR A 201 16.09 2.85 -20.17
CA THR A 201 15.60 4.22 -20.31
C THR A 201 14.31 4.30 -21.15
N ASP A 202 13.82 3.15 -21.61
CA ASP A 202 12.57 3.05 -22.35
C ASP A 202 11.41 2.73 -21.38
N PRO A 203 10.50 3.66 -21.11
CA PRO A 203 9.38 3.45 -20.18
C PRO A 203 8.46 2.30 -20.59
N ASP A 204 8.27 2.05 -21.89
CA ASP A 204 7.39 1.01 -22.43
C ASP A 204 7.97 -0.40 -22.23
N ARG A 205 9.29 -0.52 -22.00
CA ARG A 205 10.00 -1.78 -21.75
C ARG A 205 10.44 -1.94 -20.29
N ALA A 206 10.11 -1.01 -19.43
CA ALA A 206 10.64 -0.96 -18.07
C ALA A 206 9.99 -1.97 -17.13
N SER A 207 8.70 -2.28 -17.30
CA SER A 207 7.98 -3.29 -16.51
C SER A 207 7.22 -4.23 -17.45
N ILE A 208 7.83 -5.39 -17.73
CA ILE A 208 7.37 -6.37 -18.70
C ILE A 208 7.32 -7.78 -18.06
N PRO A 209 6.41 -8.00 -17.09
CA PRO A 209 6.31 -9.28 -16.40
C PRO A 209 6.06 -10.42 -17.38
N PHE A 210 6.70 -11.57 -17.11
CA PHE A 210 6.70 -12.80 -17.94
C PHE A 210 7.41 -12.69 -19.30
N ASP A 211 7.86 -11.52 -19.76
CA ASP A 211 8.65 -11.37 -20.97
C ASP A 211 10.06 -11.98 -20.76
N VAL A 212 10.64 -12.56 -21.81
CA VAL A 212 11.99 -13.15 -21.78
C VAL A 212 13.07 -12.09 -21.54
N GLU A 213 12.85 -10.86 -21.98
CA GLU A 213 13.78 -9.72 -21.84
C GLU A 213 13.60 -8.95 -20.53
N ARG A 214 12.72 -9.39 -19.61
CA ARG A 214 12.55 -8.72 -18.33
C ARG A 214 13.87 -8.68 -17.54
N SER A 215 14.17 -7.54 -16.92
CA SER A 215 15.47 -7.33 -16.25
C SER A 215 15.33 -6.58 -14.90
N GLY A 216 14.32 -6.89 -14.11
CA GLY A 216 14.11 -6.25 -12.82
C GLY A 216 12.80 -5.48 -12.75
N PHE A 217 12.59 -4.78 -11.63
CA PHE A 217 11.36 -4.03 -11.38
C PHE A 217 11.59 -2.51 -11.46
N ILE A 218 10.51 -1.76 -11.48
CA ILE A 218 10.47 -0.30 -11.36
C ILE A 218 9.79 0.05 -10.04
N LEU A 219 10.37 0.96 -9.27
CA LEU A 219 9.72 1.48 -8.06
C LEU A 219 8.51 2.33 -8.43
N GLY A 220 7.42 2.08 -7.70
CA GLY A 220 6.21 2.88 -7.75
C GLY A 220 5.80 3.33 -6.35
N GLU A 221 4.79 4.18 -6.30
CA GLU A 221 4.17 4.63 -5.07
C GLU A 221 2.65 4.69 -5.23
N GLY A 222 1.94 4.79 -4.13
CA GLY A 222 0.49 4.88 -4.13
C GLY A 222 -0.16 4.19 -2.94
N ALA A 223 -1.48 4.04 -3.00
CA ALA A 223 -2.28 3.37 -2.00
C ALA A 223 -3.47 2.66 -2.63
N GLY A 224 -3.93 1.59 -1.99
CA GLY A 224 -5.18 0.91 -2.32
C GLY A 224 -5.83 0.35 -1.07
N PHE A 225 -7.12 0.67 -0.88
CA PHE A 225 -7.91 0.20 0.25
C PHE A 225 -9.27 -0.34 -0.18
N LEU A 226 -9.68 -1.42 0.47
CA LEU A 226 -10.98 -2.07 0.32
C LEU A 226 -11.74 -2.00 1.65
N ILE A 227 -13.07 -1.92 1.56
CA ILE A 227 -13.95 -2.24 2.69
C ILE A 227 -14.35 -3.71 2.56
N LEU A 228 -13.94 -4.52 3.53
CA LEU A 228 -14.40 -5.88 3.71
C LEU A 228 -15.50 -5.86 4.77
N GLU A 229 -16.57 -6.60 4.53
CA GLU A 229 -17.74 -6.58 5.38
C GLU A 229 -18.33 -7.99 5.48
N GLU A 230 -18.85 -8.35 6.65
CA GLU A 230 -19.59 -9.59 6.84
C GLU A 230 -20.82 -9.60 5.91
N LEU A 231 -21.06 -10.73 5.26
CA LEU A 231 -22.01 -10.82 4.15
C LEU A 231 -23.46 -10.45 4.55
N GLU A 232 -23.94 -10.94 5.70
CA GLU A 232 -25.30 -10.65 6.13
C GLU A 232 -25.42 -9.21 6.65
N HIS A 233 -24.36 -8.65 7.27
CA HIS A 233 -24.29 -7.24 7.62
C HIS A 233 -24.42 -6.37 6.36
N ALA A 234 -23.66 -6.66 5.30
CA ALA A 234 -23.69 -5.94 4.03
C ALA A 234 -25.09 -6.02 3.36
N LYS A 235 -25.69 -7.21 3.32
CA LYS A 235 -27.05 -7.43 2.77
C LYS A 235 -28.13 -6.66 3.55
N ASN A 236 -28.05 -6.70 4.89
CA ASN A 236 -29.05 -6.07 5.75
C ASN A 236 -29.09 -4.56 5.62
N ARG A 237 -27.96 -3.89 5.32
CA ARG A 237 -27.92 -2.46 5.03
C ARG A 237 -28.07 -2.12 3.55
N GLY A 238 -28.23 -3.11 2.66
CA GLY A 238 -28.35 -2.91 1.22
C GLY A 238 -27.09 -2.44 0.53
N ALA A 239 -25.92 -2.86 1.01
CA ALA A 239 -24.63 -2.49 0.44
C ALA A 239 -24.47 -2.97 -1.00
N LYS A 240 -23.72 -2.20 -1.80
CA LYS A 240 -23.26 -2.64 -3.12
C LYS A 240 -22.10 -3.63 -2.92
N ILE A 241 -22.34 -4.89 -3.28
CA ILE A 241 -21.35 -5.96 -3.16
C ILE A 241 -20.67 -6.16 -4.51
N TYR A 242 -19.34 -5.96 -4.57
CA TYR A 242 -18.55 -6.18 -5.79
C TYR A 242 -18.13 -7.64 -5.97
N GLY A 243 -17.92 -8.35 -4.88
CA GLY A 243 -17.48 -9.73 -4.87
C GLY A 243 -17.34 -10.26 -3.45
N GLU A 244 -16.95 -11.51 -3.33
CA GLU A 244 -16.74 -12.20 -2.06
C GLU A 244 -15.29 -12.73 -2.01
N ILE A 245 -14.59 -12.49 -0.91
CA ILE A 245 -13.31 -13.13 -0.63
C ILE A 245 -13.62 -14.47 0.02
N VAL A 246 -13.32 -15.55 -0.67
CA VAL A 246 -13.69 -16.91 -0.24
C VAL A 246 -12.52 -17.71 0.31
N GLY A 247 -11.27 -17.27 0.06
CA GLY A 247 -10.11 -17.99 0.54
C GLY A 247 -8.84 -17.13 0.56
N TYR A 248 -7.92 -17.50 1.43
CA TYR A 248 -6.64 -16.83 1.61
C TYR A 248 -5.53 -17.83 1.96
N GLY A 249 -4.35 -17.67 1.36
CA GLY A 249 -3.15 -18.44 1.64
C GLY A 249 -1.94 -17.55 1.81
N ALA A 250 -1.08 -17.90 2.76
CA ALA A 250 0.20 -17.22 2.99
C ALA A 250 1.27 -18.24 3.39
N THR A 251 2.46 -18.09 2.83
CA THR A 251 3.61 -18.98 3.05
C THR A 251 4.89 -18.19 3.12
N SER A 252 5.99 -18.86 3.46
CA SER A 252 7.35 -18.33 3.36
C SER A 252 8.20 -19.34 2.59
N ASP A 253 9.06 -18.85 1.70
CA ASP A 253 10.00 -19.71 0.96
C ASP A 253 11.09 -20.30 1.86
N ALA A 254 11.47 -19.58 2.94
CA ALA A 254 12.59 -19.95 3.82
C ALA A 254 13.91 -20.24 3.04
N TYR A 255 14.08 -19.56 1.90
CA TYR A 255 15.17 -19.77 0.94
C TYR A 255 16.23 -18.67 1.02
N HIS A 256 15.85 -17.41 0.77
CA HIS A 256 16.75 -16.26 0.74
C HIS A 256 16.02 -14.99 1.20
N ILE A 257 16.77 -14.00 1.70
CA ILE A 257 16.15 -12.77 2.25
C ILE A 257 15.41 -11.93 1.20
N THR A 258 15.84 -11.97 -0.08
CA THR A 258 15.25 -11.14 -1.16
C THR A 258 14.91 -11.93 -2.43
N SER A 259 15.55 -13.07 -2.68
CA SER A 259 15.33 -13.87 -3.89
C SER A 259 14.26 -14.93 -3.65
N PRO A 260 13.28 -15.06 -4.56
CA PRO A 260 12.28 -16.13 -4.47
C PRO A 260 12.94 -17.51 -4.65
N ASP A 261 12.30 -18.55 -4.11
CA ASP A 261 12.65 -19.94 -4.37
C ASP A 261 12.58 -20.21 -5.89
N PRO A 262 13.67 -20.71 -6.51
CA PRO A 262 13.70 -20.99 -7.95
C PRO A 262 12.63 -21.98 -8.43
N GLU A 263 12.23 -22.93 -7.58
CA GLU A 263 11.18 -23.91 -7.89
C GLU A 263 9.77 -23.34 -7.67
N GLY A 264 9.63 -22.18 -7.02
CA GLY A 264 8.35 -21.51 -6.77
C GLY A 264 7.42 -22.25 -5.79
N GLU A 265 7.97 -23.15 -4.96
CA GLU A 265 7.17 -23.99 -4.07
C GLU A 265 6.35 -23.16 -3.06
N GLY A 266 6.93 -22.10 -2.50
CA GLY A 266 6.22 -21.24 -1.55
C GLY A 266 5.00 -20.55 -2.17
N ALA A 267 5.16 -19.97 -3.37
CA ALA A 267 4.07 -19.35 -4.11
C ALA A 267 2.98 -20.36 -4.49
N ALA A 268 3.37 -21.55 -4.98
CA ALA A 268 2.44 -22.63 -5.31
C ALA A 268 1.63 -23.08 -4.08
N LYS A 269 2.28 -23.24 -2.94
CA LYS A 269 1.61 -23.58 -1.66
C LYS A 269 0.63 -22.50 -1.22
N ALA A 270 0.98 -21.22 -1.34
CA ALA A 270 0.07 -20.12 -0.98
C ALA A 270 -1.20 -20.13 -1.85
N ILE A 271 -1.06 -20.35 -3.15
CA ILE A 271 -2.19 -20.50 -4.07
C ILE A 271 -3.05 -21.71 -3.68
N HIS A 272 -2.43 -22.85 -3.41
CA HIS A 272 -3.13 -24.07 -3.03
C HIS A 272 -3.91 -23.91 -1.72
N MET A 273 -3.30 -23.28 -0.71
CA MET A 273 -3.98 -22.97 0.56
C MET A 273 -5.20 -22.06 0.36
N ALA A 274 -5.11 -21.06 -0.54
CA ALA A 274 -6.24 -20.18 -0.82
C ALA A 274 -7.40 -20.94 -1.50
N ILE A 275 -7.08 -21.85 -2.41
CA ILE A 275 -8.06 -22.72 -3.09
C ILE A 275 -8.73 -23.68 -2.08
N GLU A 276 -7.93 -24.28 -1.19
CA GLU A 276 -8.44 -25.16 -0.13
C GLU A 276 -9.34 -24.40 0.86
N ASP A 277 -8.91 -23.20 1.31
CA ASP A 277 -9.69 -22.36 2.22
C ASP A 277 -11.03 -21.91 1.59
N ALA A 278 -11.03 -21.71 0.28
CA ALA A 278 -12.23 -21.41 -0.51
C ALA A 278 -13.15 -22.62 -0.73
N GLY A 279 -12.66 -23.85 -0.56
CA GLY A 279 -13.41 -25.08 -0.84
C GLY A 279 -13.75 -25.27 -2.33
N ILE A 280 -12.91 -24.74 -3.24
CA ILE A 280 -13.08 -24.84 -4.70
C ILE A 280 -12.01 -25.73 -5.32
N THR A 281 -12.22 -26.11 -6.57
CA THR A 281 -11.21 -26.77 -7.42
C THR A 281 -10.70 -25.80 -8.48
N PRO A 282 -9.44 -25.91 -8.91
CA PRO A 282 -8.88 -25.10 -10.00
C PRO A 282 -9.65 -25.26 -11.30
#